data_ded6bdd4ad228bd1f27b094c4b50c7cc
#
_entry.id   ded6bdd4ad228bd1f27b094c4b50c7cc
#
_cell.length_a   1.000
_cell.length_b   1.000
_cell.length_c   1.000
_cell.angle_alpha   90.00
_cell.angle_beta   90.00
_cell.angle_gamma   90.00
#
_symmetry.space_group_name_H-M   'P 1'
#
loop_
_entity.id
_entity.type
_entity.pdbx_description
1 polymer ?
#
loop_
_entity_poly.entity_id
_entity_poly.type
_entity_poly.pdbx_seq_one_letter_code
_entity_poly.pdbx_strand_id
1 'polypeptide(L)'
;YKGVITRIEPSLEACFVDYGTDRHGFLPFKEVSRAYFQDYDGGRARIQDVLKEGMEVIVQVEKDERGNKGAALTTFISLAGRYLVLMPNNPRGGGVSRRIEGEERQELKAAMAELEVPRGMSLIARTAGIGRSVEELQWDFNYLLQLWQAIEEAGNAHHEPYLLFMESSLLIRAVRDYFRPDIGEILVDNQEVYEQVSEFMSYVM
;
A
#
# COMPACT_ATOMS: atom_id res chain seq x y z
N TYR A 1 -6.72 4.99 4.11
CA TYR A 1 -7.94 5.38 4.81
C TYR A 1 -8.91 4.22 4.96
N LYS A 2 -9.65 4.20 6.04
CA LYS A 2 -10.92 3.50 6.12
C LYS A 2 -11.96 4.34 5.39
N GLY A 3 -12.69 3.75 4.48
CA GLY A 3 -13.75 4.41 3.73
C GLY A 3 -15.05 3.64 3.79
N VAL A 4 -16.15 4.32 3.46
CA VAL A 4 -17.49 3.73 3.37
C VAL A 4 -18.05 4.04 1.99
N ILE A 5 -18.52 3.01 1.28
CA ILE A 5 -19.16 3.19 -0.01
C ILE A 5 -20.49 3.94 0.19
N THR A 6 -20.64 5.09 -0.44
CA THR A 6 -21.82 5.94 -0.33
C THR A 6 -22.75 5.85 -1.52
N ARG A 7 -22.22 5.51 -2.69
CA ARG A 7 -22.99 5.43 -3.93
C ARG A 7 -22.34 4.49 -4.93
N ILE A 8 -23.15 3.67 -5.57
CA ILE A 8 -22.73 2.80 -6.66
C ILE A 8 -23.28 3.36 -7.97
N GLU A 9 -22.39 3.53 -8.97
CA GLU A 9 -22.72 4.03 -10.30
C GLU A 9 -22.40 2.97 -11.36
N PRO A 10 -23.35 2.09 -11.68
CA PRO A 10 -23.11 1.02 -12.68
C PRO A 10 -22.72 1.54 -14.06
N SER A 11 -23.26 2.69 -14.47
CA SER A 11 -22.95 3.30 -15.76
C SER A 11 -21.49 3.75 -15.90
N LEU A 12 -20.83 4.05 -14.78
CA LEU A 12 -19.41 4.42 -14.73
C LEU A 12 -18.52 3.24 -14.34
N GLU A 13 -19.11 2.08 -14.04
CA GLU A 13 -18.40 0.94 -13.44
C GLU A 13 -17.52 1.38 -12.25
N ALA A 14 -18.11 2.14 -11.35
CA ALA A 14 -17.41 2.75 -10.22
C ALA A 14 -18.34 2.99 -9.05
N CYS A 15 -17.77 3.29 -7.90
CA CYS A 15 -18.49 3.75 -6.74
C CYS A 15 -17.81 4.99 -6.13
N PHE A 16 -18.57 5.71 -5.30
CA PHE A 16 -18.06 6.81 -4.50
C PHE A 16 -17.86 6.36 -3.06
N VAL A 17 -16.79 6.83 -2.46
CA VAL A 17 -16.36 6.44 -1.12
C VAL A 17 -16.16 7.69 -0.26
N ASP A 18 -16.82 7.74 0.88
CA ASP A 18 -16.50 8.68 1.93
C ASP A 18 -15.28 8.15 2.70
N TYR A 19 -14.16 8.87 2.63
CA TYR A 19 -12.92 8.51 3.33
C TYR A 19 -12.49 9.58 4.35
N GLY A 20 -13.41 10.48 4.70
CA GLY A 20 -13.20 11.47 5.75
C GLY A 20 -12.86 12.88 5.26
N THR A 21 -12.95 13.14 3.96
CA THR A 21 -12.77 14.46 3.36
C THR A 21 -14.10 15.03 2.87
N ASP A 22 -14.16 16.34 2.60
CA ASP A 22 -15.39 17.01 2.16
C ASP A 22 -15.95 16.43 0.86
N ARG A 23 -15.06 16.06 -0.06
CA ARG A 23 -15.42 15.47 -1.34
C ARG A 23 -15.16 13.97 -1.31
N HIS A 24 -16.18 13.17 -1.67
CA HIS A 24 -16.05 11.73 -1.77
C HIS A 24 -15.08 11.34 -2.88
N GLY A 25 -14.35 10.26 -2.66
CA GLY A 25 -13.42 9.72 -3.64
C GLY A 25 -14.10 8.83 -4.68
N PHE A 26 -13.46 8.70 -5.82
CA PHE A 26 -13.89 7.87 -6.94
C PHE A 26 -13.11 6.54 -6.92
N LEU A 27 -13.84 5.43 -6.81
CA LEU A 27 -13.28 4.09 -6.77
C LEU A 27 -13.79 3.28 -7.97
N PRO A 28 -12.96 3.13 -9.02
CA PRO A 28 -13.31 2.29 -10.16
C PRO A 28 -13.48 0.82 -9.75
N PHE A 29 -14.41 0.12 -10.38
CA PHE A 29 -14.65 -1.30 -10.08
C PHE A 29 -13.42 -2.18 -10.30
N LYS A 30 -12.63 -1.88 -11.32
CA LYS A 30 -11.36 -2.56 -11.59
C LYS A 30 -10.32 -2.41 -10.47
N GLU A 31 -10.47 -1.40 -9.61
CA GLU A 31 -9.59 -1.12 -8.47
C GLU A 31 -10.12 -1.72 -7.15
N VAL A 32 -11.18 -2.50 -7.20
CA VAL A 32 -11.75 -3.19 -6.04
C VAL A 32 -11.26 -4.63 -6.01
N SER A 33 -10.61 -5.02 -4.92
CA SER A 33 -10.19 -6.41 -4.70
C SER A 33 -11.41 -7.33 -4.60
N ARG A 34 -11.32 -8.51 -5.20
CA ARG A 34 -12.37 -9.53 -5.12
C ARG A 34 -12.66 -9.97 -3.68
N ALA A 35 -11.74 -9.77 -2.77
CA ALA A 35 -11.95 -10.04 -1.34
C ALA A 35 -13.12 -9.25 -0.74
N TYR A 36 -13.49 -8.12 -1.34
CA TYR A 36 -14.65 -7.31 -0.93
C TYR A 36 -15.97 -7.75 -1.58
N PHE A 37 -15.93 -8.59 -2.60
CA PHE A 37 -17.15 -9.00 -3.31
C PHE A 37 -18.05 -9.85 -2.43
N GLN A 38 -19.33 -9.46 -2.34
CA GLN A 38 -20.37 -10.19 -1.65
C GLN A 38 -21.14 -11.08 -2.65
N ASP A 39 -21.56 -12.26 -2.21
CA ASP A 39 -22.35 -13.20 -3.01
C ASP A 39 -21.71 -13.50 -4.38
N TYR A 40 -20.37 -13.65 -4.40
CA TYR A 40 -19.58 -13.85 -5.59
C TYR A 40 -19.18 -15.31 -5.78
N ASP A 41 -19.56 -15.88 -6.93
CA ASP A 41 -19.36 -17.29 -7.27
C ASP A 41 -18.08 -17.56 -8.09
N GLY A 42 -17.28 -16.53 -8.36
CA GLY A 42 -16.04 -16.65 -9.15
C GLY A 42 -16.21 -16.34 -10.64
N GLY A 43 -17.41 -16.07 -11.10
CA GLY A 43 -17.69 -15.74 -12.49
C GLY A 43 -17.46 -14.26 -12.83
N ARG A 44 -18.10 -13.81 -13.91
CA ARG A 44 -18.10 -12.38 -14.29
C ARG A 44 -19.03 -11.61 -13.35
N ALA A 45 -18.47 -10.64 -12.64
CA ALA A 45 -19.22 -9.84 -11.70
C ALA A 45 -19.61 -8.47 -12.29
N ARG A 46 -20.80 -7.98 -11.92
CA ARG A 46 -21.20 -6.58 -12.12
C ARG A 46 -21.12 -5.87 -10.78
N ILE A 47 -20.73 -4.59 -10.81
CA ILE A 47 -20.51 -3.82 -9.56
C ILE A 47 -21.75 -3.83 -8.65
N GLN A 48 -22.94 -3.66 -9.21
CA GLN A 48 -24.20 -3.62 -8.44
C GLN A 48 -24.58 -4.97 -7.81
N ASP A 49 -24.03 -6.07 -8.28
CA ASP A 49 -24.33 -7.42 -7.77
C ASP A 49 -23.41 -7.80 -6.59
N VAL A 50 -22.20 -7.23 -6.52
CA VAL A 50 -21.17 -7.66 -5.56
C VAL A 50 -20.77 -6.59 -4.54
N LEU A 51 -21.13 -5.33 -4.78
CA LEU A 51 -20.88 -4.23 -3.85
C LEU A 51 -22.20 -3.58 -3.43
N LYS A 52 -22.22 -3.03 -2.21
CA LYS A 52 -23.40 -2.36 -1.66
C LYS A 52 -22.98 -1.06 -0.97
N GLU A 53 -23.89 -0.09 -0.97
CA GLU A 53 -23.74 1.12 -0.17
C GLU A 53 -23.66 0.75 1.33
N GLY A 54 -22.84 1.48 2.06
CA GLY A 54 -22.56 1.20 3.46
C GLY A 54 -21.42 0.22 3.71
N MET A 55 -20.90 -0.45 2.67
CA MET A 55 -19.75 -1.31 2.84
C MET A 55 -18.50 -0.53 3.22
N GLU A 56 -17.74 -1.10 4.15
CA GLU A 56 -16.46 -0.56 4.58
C GLU A 56 -15.34 -1.12 3.71
N VAL A 57 -14.43 -0.25 3.30
CA VAL A 57 -13.26 -0.61 2.49
C VAL A 57 -12.02 0.11 3.00
N ILE A 58 -10.86 -0.52 2.86
CA ILE A 58 -9.58 0.16 3.03
C ILE A 58 -9.13 0.65 1.66
N VAL A 59 -8.91 1.95 1.54
CA VAL A 59 -8.55 2.59 0.28
C VAL A 59 -7.25 3.39 0.40
N GLN A 60 -6.54 3.45 -0.71
CA GLN A 60 -5.36 4.28 -0.88
C GLN A 60 -5.64 5.34 -1.94
N VAL A 61 -5.18 6.55 -1.70
CA VAL A 61 -5.30 7.64 -2.68
C VAL A 61 -4.22 7.46 -3.75
N GLU A 62 -4.64 7.27 -4.99
CA GLU A 62 -3.73 7.21 -6.15
C GLU A 62 -3.48 8.59 -6.74
N LYS A 63 -4.52 9.41 -6.78
CA LYS A 63 -4.45 10.79 -7.30
C LYS A 63 -5.27 11.69 -6.40
N ASP A 64 -4.68 12.78 -5.98
CA ASP A 64 -5.35 13.80 -5.20
C ASP A 64 -6.48 14.47 -5.96
N GLU A 65 -7.38 15.13 -5.22
CA GLU A 65 -8.44 15.95 -5.80
C GLU A 65 -7.87 16.99 -6.76
N ARG A 66 -8.53 17.15 -7.89
CA ARG A 66 -8.12 18.09 -8.95
C ARG A 66 -9.33 18.79 -9.55
N GLY A 67 -9.38 20.11 -9.42
CA GLY A 67 -10.50 20.90 -9.92
C GLY A 67 -11.83 20.40 -9.36
N ASN A 68 -12.73 19.94 -10.22
CA ASN A 68 -14.05 19.40 -9.86
C ASN A 68 -14.04 17.88 -9.58
N LYS A 69 -12.87 17.22 -9.74
CA LYS A 69 -12.76 15.77 -9.57
C LYS A 69 -12.33 15.43 -8.16
N GLY A 70 -13.02 14.49 -7.52
CA GLY A 70 -12.59 13.88 -6.28
C GLY A 70 -11.32 13.06 -6.46
N ALA A 71 -10.71 12.65 -5.35
CA ALA A 71 -9.53 11.78 -5.35
C ALA A 71 -9.82 10.45 -6.06
N ALA A 72 -8.84 9.96 -6.80
CA ALA A 72 -8.89 8.60 -7.35
C ALA A 72 -8.37 7.62 -6.31
N LEU A 73 -9.17 6.60 -6.00
CA LEU A 73 -8.91 5.61 -4.96
C LEU A 73 -8.66 4.23 -5.55
N THR A 74 -7.97 3.39 -4.78
CA THR A 74 -7.81 1.95 -5.04
C THR A 74 -7.90 1.16 -3.75
N THR A 75 -8.39 -0.07 -3.82
CA THR A 75 -8.28 -1.03 -2.72
C THR A 75 -7.03 -1.90 -2.82
N PHE A 76 -6.32 -1.84 -3.95
CA PHE A 76 -5.04 -2.53 -4.12
C PHE A 76 -3.92 -1.73 -3.46
N ILE A 77 -3.83 -1.88 -2.15
CA ILE A 77 -2.85 -1.17 -1.33
C ILE A 77 -1.44 -1.54 -1.76
N SER A 78 -0.56 -0.56 -1.81
CA SER A 78 0.87 -0.76 -2.02
C SER A 78 1.67 -0.03 -0.94
N LEU A 79 2.54 -0.74 -0.27
CA LEU A 79 3.37 -0.23 0.82
C LEU A 79 4.84 -0.34 0.41
N ALA A 80 5.51 0.79 0.29
CA ALA A 80 6.91 0.84 -0.14
C ALA A 80 7.83 0.75 1.08
N GLY A 81 8.66 -0.28 1.09
CA GLY A 81 9.82 -0.39 1.96
C GLY A 81 11.06 0.19 1.28
N ARG A 82 12.22 -0.17 1.78
CA ARG A 82 13.51 0.24 1.23
C ARG A 82 13.81 -0.43 -0.10
N TYR A 83 13.62 -1.74 -0.16
CA TYR A 83 13.96 -2.61 -1.29
C TYR A 83 12.75 -3.20 -1.99
N LEU A 84 11.64 -3.30 -1.28
CA LEU A 84 10.42 -3.99 -1.72
C LEU A 84 9.21 -3.08 -1.68
N VAL A 85 8.20 -3.43 -2.48
CA VAL A 85 6.84 -2.93 -2.35
C VAL A 85 5.94 -4.12 -2.06
N LEU A 86 5.19 -4.05 -0.97
CA LEU A 86 4.20 -5.05 -0.59
C LEU A 86 2.83 -4.65 -1.12
N MET A 87 2.19 -5.57 -1.81
CA MET A 87 0.77 -5.47 -2.20
C MET A 87 -0.01 -6.54 -1.45
N PRO A 88 -0.63 -6.19 -0.29
CA PRO A 88 -1.19 -7.20 0.61
C PRO A 88 -2.46 -7.86 0.10
N ASN A 89 -3.17 -7.27 -0.83
CA ASN A 89 -4.45 -7.76 -1.35
C ASN A 89 -4.48 -7.90 -2.88
N ASN A 90 -3.33 -7.97 -3.52
CA ASN A 90 -3.19 -8.20 -4.95
C ASN A 90 -2.26 -9.39 -5.23
N PRO A 91 -2.80 -10.61 -5.41
CA PRO A 91 -1.97 -11.80 -5.63
C PRO A 91 -1.27 -11.85 -7.00
N ARG A 92 -1.64 -10.97 -7.92
CA ARG A 92 -1.11 -10.94 -9.30
C ARG A 92 -0.05 -9.88 -9.54
N GLY A 93 0.27 -9.09 -8.52
CA GLY A 93 1.14 -7.90 -8.66
C GLY A 93 2.64 -8.17 -8.52
N GLY A 94 3.07 -9.41 -8.28
CA GLY A 94 4.45 -9.74 -7.95
C GLY A 94 5.44 -9.58 -9.10
N GLY A 95 6.71 -9.46 -8.76
CA GLY A 95 7.81 -9.45 -9.72
C GLY A 95 8.99 -8.58 -9.33
N VAL A 96 9.70 -8.13 -10.33
CA VAL A 96 10.86 -7.26 -10.22
C VAL A 96 10.61 -6.01 -11.06
N SER A 97 11.03 -4.85 -10.59
CA SER A 97 10.90 -3.58 -11.31
C SER A 97 11.32 -3.74 -12.78
N ARG A 98 10.55 -3.16 -13.68
CA ARG A 98 10.83 -3.17 -15.13
C ARG A 98 12.12 -2.44 -15.50
N ARG A 99 12.66 -1.63 -14.59
CA ARG A 99 13.92 -0.91 -14.77
C ARG A 99 15.16 -1.78 -14.56
N ILE A 100 14.97 -3.00 -14.03
CA ILE A 100 16.06 -3.93 -13.75
C ILE A 100 16.14 -4.94 -14.89
N GLU A 101 17.31 -5.12 -15.47
CA GLU A 101 17.55 -5.96 -16.65
C GLU A 101 18.73 -6.92 -16.42
N GLY A 102 18.86 -7.92 -17.30
CA GLY A 102 20.01 -8.81 -17.37
C GLY A 102 20.20 -9.72 -16.16
N GLU A 103 21.45 -9.96 -15.80
CA GLU A 103 21.84 -10.82 -14.66
C GLU A 103 21.29 -10.29 -13.33
N GLU A 104 21.33 -8.99 -13.12
CA GLU A 104 20.80 -8.37 -11.89
C GLU A 104 19.35 -8.73 -11.68
N ARG A 105 18.56 -8.77 -12.76
CA ARG A 105 17.16 -9.18 -12.70
C ARG A 105 17.01 -10.64 -12.30
N GLN A 106 17.83 -11.53 -12.87
CA GLN A 106 17.77 -12.96 -12.57
C GLN A 106 18.20 -13.25 -11.13
N GLU A 107 19.25 -12.62 -10.67
CA GLU A 107 19.73 -12.75 -9.29
C GLU A 107 18.69 -12.26 -8.28
N LEU A 108 18.07 -11.11 -8.57
CA LEU A 108 17.04 -10.56 -7.69
C LEU A 108 15.77 -11.42 -7.67
N LYS A 109 15.36 -11.97 -8.81
CA LYS A 109 14.27 -12.96 -8.87
C LYS A 109 14.56 -14.20 -8.04
N ALA A 110 15.80 -14.71 -8.11
CA ALA A 110 16.21 -15.87 -7.32
C ALA A 110 16.15 -15.58 -5.82
N ALA A 111 16.64 -14.42 -5.39
CA ALA A 111 16.56 -13.99 -3.99
C ALA A 111 15.10 -13.82 -3.53
N MET A 112 14.25 -13.23 -4.37
CA MET A 112 12.82 -13.04 -4.09
C MET A 112 12.09 -14.38 -3.95
N ALA A 113 12.49 -15.40 -4.69
CA ALA A 113 11.89 -16.73 -4.62
C ALA A 113 12.11 -17.43 -3.27
N GLU A 114 13.13 -17.02 -2.52
CA GLU A 114 13.40 -17.54 -1.18
C GLU A 114 12.52 -16.90 -0.08
N LEU A 115 11.82 -15.81 -0.41
CA LEU A 115 10.91 -15.16 0.53
C LEU A 115 9.56 -15.89 0.56
N GLU A 116 9.07 -16.20 1.75
CA GLU A 116 7.75 -16.81 1.95
C GLU A 116 6.68 -15.72 1.97
N VAL A 117 6.01 -15.54 0.84
CA VAL A 117 4.95 -14.53 0.70
C VAL A 117 3.60 -15.16 1.06
N PRO A 118 2.85 -14.59 2.02
CA PRO A 118 1.52 -15.10 2.35
C PRO A 118 0.59 -15.15 1.14
N ARG A 119 -0.31 -16.12 1.14
CA ARG A 119 -1.29 -16.28 0.07
C ARG A 119 -2.16 -15.02 -0.05
N GLY A 120 -2.36 -14.57 -1.27
CA GLY A 120 -3.14 -13.36 -1.57
C GLY A 120 -2.31 -12.09 -1.60
N MET A 121 -1.06 -12.15 -1.16
CA MET A 121 -0.12 -11.02 -1.20
C MET A 121 0.87 -11.17 -2.37
N SER A 122 1.49 -10.07 -2.75
CA SER A 122 2.59 -10.06 -3.70
C SER A 122 3.63 -9.00 -3.34
N LEU A 123 4.85 -9.23 -3.81
CA LEU A 123 5.99 -8.34 -3.63
C LEU A 123 6.55 -7.92 -4.98
N ILE A 124 6.95 -6.66 -5.09
CA ILE A 124 7.77 -6.16 -6.19
C ILE A 124 9.10 -5.72 -5.62
N ALA A 125 10.20 -6.17 -6.23
CA ALA A 125 11.53 -5.68 -5.90
C ALA A 125 11.78 -4.34 -6.58
N ARG A 126 12.21 -3.36 -5.80
CA ARG A 126 12.62 -2.04 -6.28
C ARG A 126 14.05 -2.09 -6.81
N THR A 127 14.45 -1.08 -7.58
CA THR A 127 15.83 -0.93 -8.07
C THR A 127 16.86 -0.91 -6.94
N ALA A 128 16.51 -0.35 -5.79
CA ALA A 128 17.37 -0.35 -4.60
C ALA A 128 17.65 -1.75 -4.04
N GLY A 129 16.87 -2.76 -4.43
CA GLY A 129 17.06 -4.16 -4.04
C GLY A 129 18.17 -4.88 -4.80
N ILE A 130 18.70 -4.30 -5.87
CA ILE A 130 19.80 -4.89 -6.64
C ILE A 130 21.00 -5.16 -5.73
N GLY A 131 21.52 -6.39 -5.76
CA GLY A 131 22.69 -6.79 -4.99
C GLY A 131 22.44 -6.97 -3.48
N ARG A 132 21.20 -6.93 -3.03
CA ARG A 132 20.88 -7.15 -1.62
C ARG A 132 20.76 -8.64 -1.31
N SER A 133 21.17 -9.01 -0.10
CA SER A 133 21.05 -10.39 0.38
C SER A 133 19.59 -10.76 0.65
N VAL A 134 19.32 -12.06 0.71
CA VAL A 134 17.98 -12.57 1.11
C VAL A 134 17.61 -12.06 2.51
N GLU A 135 18.55 -12.00 3.43
CA GLU A 135 18.36 -11.51 4.79
C GLU A 135 17.94 -10.04 4.81
N GLU A 136 18.56 -9.18 4.00
CA GLU A 136 18.19 -7.77 3.87
C GLU A 136 16.79 -7.60 3.29
N LEU A 137 16.45 -8.39 2.27
CA LEU A 137 15.12 -8.40 1.66
C LEU A 137 14.07 -8.92 2.65
N GLN A 138 14.37 -9.99 3.38
CA GLN A 138 13.48 -10.54 4.40
C GLN A 138 13.20 -9.54 5.52
N TRP A 139 14.20 -8.79 5.93
CA TRP A 139 14.05 -7.76 6.96
C TRP A 139 13.11 -6.64 6.51
N ASP A 140 13.28 -6.15 5.29
CA ASP A 140 12.38 -5.17 4.68
C ASP A 140 10.95 -5.71 4.54
N PHE A 141 10.81 -6.95 4.13
CA PHE A 141 9.53 -7.64 4.05
C PHE A 141 8.83 -7.77 5.40
N ASN A 142 9.56 -8.17 6.44
CA ASN A 142 9.01 -8.26 7.80
C ASN A 142 8.49 -6.91 8.30
N TYR A 143 9.22 -5.84 8.02
CA TYR A 143 8.76 -4.48 8.32
C TYR A 143 7.43 -4.17 7.62
N LEU A 144 7.33 -4.47 6.33
CA LEU A 144 6.12 -4.21 5.54
C LEU A 144 4.93 -5.06 6.02
N LEU A 145 5.16 -6.30 6.43
CA LEU A 145 4.12 -7.15 7.01
C LEU A 145 3.60 -6.59 8.33
N GLN A 146 4.48 -6.11 9.19
CA GLN A 146 4.10 -5.47 10.46
C GLN A 146 3.30 -4.19 10.22
N LEU A 147 3.72 -3.38 9.27
CA LEU A 147 3.00 -2.17 8.87
C LEU A 147 1.59 -2.48 8.37
N TRP A 148 1.47 -3.47 7.48
CA TRP A 148 0.17 -3.89 6.98
C TRP A 148 -0.73 -4.41 8.10
N GLN A 149 -0.19 -5.23 8.99
CA GLN A 149 -0.93 -5.74 10.14
C GLN A 149 -1.47 -4.61 11.02
N ALA A 150 -0.65 -3.60 11.29
CA ALA A 150 -1.09 -2.42 12.04
C ALA A 150 -2.20 -1.65 11.34
N ILE A 151 -2.12 -1.51 10.01
CA ILE A 151 -3.17 -0.86 9.19
C ILE A 151 -4.47 -1.67 9.24
N GLU A 152 -4.43 -2.99 9.12
CA GLU A 152 -5.60 -3.85 9.22
C GLU A 152 -6.26 -3.75 10.60
N GLU A 153 -5.49 -3.82 11.65
CA GLU A 153 -5.99 -3.71 13.03
C GLU A 153 -6.67 -2.37 13.26
N ALA A 154 -6.06 -1.28 12.81
CA ALA A 154 -6.66 0.05 12.87
C ALA A 154 -7.95 0.12 12.04
N GLY A 155 -7.96 -0.49 10.85
CA GLY A 155 -9.14 -0.58 9.99
C GLY A 155 -10.29 -1.34 10.63
N ASN A 156 -10.00 -2.40 11.38
CA ASN A 156 -11.01 -3.18 12.09
C ASN A 156 -11.54 -2.46 13.34
N ALA A 157 -10.75 -1.57 13.93
CA ALA A 157 -11.15 -0.78 15.10
C ALA A 157 -12.06 0.41 14.75
N HIS A 158 -12.12 0.81 13.48
CA HIS A 158 -12.91 1.96 13.02
C HIS A 158 -13.96 1.52 12.00
N HIS A 159 -15.19 1.94 12.18
CA HIS A 159 -16.32 1.65 11.28
C HIS A 159 -16.80 2.89 10.50
N GLU A 160 -16.22 4.03 10.78
CA GLU A 160 -16.42 5.30 10.09
C GLU A 160 -15.17 5.66 9.26
N PRO A 161 -15.29 6.62 8.32
CA PRO A 161 -14.13 7.12 7.60
C PRO A 161 -13.02 7.60 8.53
N TYR A 162 -11.80 7.10 8.32
CA TYR A 162 -10.68 7.35 9.22
C TYR A 162 -9.33 7.23 8.49
N LEU A 163 -8.40 8.12 8.80
CA LEU A 163 -7.03 8.01 8.31
C LEU A 163 -6.30 6.91 9.10
N LEU A 164 -5.93 5.82 8.41
CA LEU A 164 -5.25 4.69 9.03
C LEU A 164 -3.73 4.84 9.03
N PHE A 165 -3.20 5.33 7.93
CA PHE A 165 -1.76 5.51 7.75
C PHE A 165 -1.51 6.53 6.64
N MET A 166 -0.55 7.41 6.85
CA MET A 166 -0.07 8.33 5.82
C MET A 166 1.40 8.02 5.57
N GLU A 167 1.73 7.70 4.32
CA GLU A 167 3.11 7.65 3.92
C GLU A 167 3.66 9.07 4.01
N SER A 168 4.49 9.26 5.02
CA SER A 168 4.83 10.55 5.55
C SER A 168 5.70 11.42 4.63
N SER A 169 6.02 12.57 5.11
CA SER A 169 6.84 13.65 4.56
C SER A 169 7.99 13.18 3.67
N LEU A 170 8.43 14.04 2.79
CA LEU A 170 9.63 13.90 1.96
C LEU A 170 10.83 13.43 2.78
N LEU A 171 10.95 13.89 4.04
CA LEU A 171 12.05 13.51 4.92
C LEU A 171 12.03 12.03 5.30
N ILE A 172 10.88 11.46 5.67
CA ILE A 172 10.77 10.02 6.00
C ILE A 172 11.07 9.18 4.76
N ARG A 173 10.60 9.60 3.58
CA ARG A 173 10.95 8.93 2.33
C ARG A 173 12.45 9.00 2.04
N ALA A 174 13.09 10.13 2.31
CA ALA A 174 14.52 10.31 2.16
C ALA A 174 15.30 9.41 3.13
N VAL A 175 14.92 9.36 4.40
CA VAL A 175 15.53 8.46 5.39
C VAL A 175 15.36 7.01 4.96
N ARG A 176 14.15 6.61 4.56
CA ARG A 176 13.88 5.26 4.07
C ARG A 176 14.80 4.85 2.92
N ASP A 177 14.99 5.73 1.94
CA ASP A 177 15.68 5.39 0.70
C ASP A 177 17.21 5.60 0.79
N TYR A 178 17.67 6.53 1.60
CA TYR A 178 19.09 6.94 1.63
C TYR A 178 19.84 6.62 2.92
N PHE A 179 19.15 6.28 4.00
CA PHE A 179 19.83 5.88 5.23
C PHE A 179 20.65 4.60 4.99
N ARG A 180 21.90 4.61 5.46
CA ARG A 180 22.81 3.47 5.37
C ARG A 180 23.49 3.22 6.73
N PRO A 181 23.94 1.99 6.99
CA PRO A 181 24.60 1.66 8.26
C PRO A 181 25.85 2.47 8.57
N ASP A 182 26.49 3.07 7.55
CA ASP A 182 27.65 3.95 7.72
C ASP A 182 27.30 5.38 8.13
N ILE A 183 26.03 5.73 8.19
CA ILE A 183 25.54 7.01 8.70
C ILE A 183 25.47 6.92 10.22
N GLY A 184 26.34 7.64 10.90
CA GLY A 184 26.40 7.64 12.35
C GLY A 184 25.43 8.60 13.05
N GLU A 185 24.91 9.60 12.34
CA GLU A 185 24.10 10.64 12.94
C GLU A 185 23.11 11.23 11.92
N ILE A 186 21.90 11.52 12.37
CA ILE A 186 20.91 12.29 11.64
C ILE A 186 20.52 13.49 12.51
N LEU A 187 20.78 14.70 12.04
CA LEU A 187 20.43 15.94 12.73
C LEU A 187 19.11 16.49 12.20
N VAL A 188 18.21 16.80 13.12
CA VAL A 188 16.89 17.35 12.80
C VAL A 188 16.67 18.59 13.67
N ASP A 189 16.35 19.71 13.06
CA ASP A 189 16.20 21.01 13.70
C ASP A 189 14.76 21.36 14.10
N ASN A 190 13.82 20.44 13.91
CA ASN A 190 12.40 20.61 14.23
C ASN A 190 11.91 19.47 15.10
N GLN A 191 11.28 19.79 16.22
CA GLN A 191 10.83 18.79 17.20
C GLN A 191 9.82 17.78 16.61
N GLU A 192 8.83 18.25 15.90
CA GLU A 192 7.80 17.39 15.31
C GLU A 192 8.41 16.42 14.30
N VAL A 193 9.31 16.92 13.47
CA VAL A 193 10.04 16.11 12.48
C VAL A 193 10.99 15.13 13.16
N TYR A 194 11.66 15.54 14.25
CA TYR A 194 12.49 14.66 15.04
C TYR A 194 11.70 13.48 15.60
N GLU A 195 10.51 13.73 16.12
CA GLU A 195 9.63 12.68 16.65
C GLU A 195 9.22 11.69 15.55
N GLN A 196 8.82 12.19 14.37
CA GLN A 196 8.48 11.35 13.22
C GLN A 196 9.65 10.48 12.76
N VAL A 197 10.84 11.05 12.65
CA VAL A 197 12.05 10.30 12.26
C VAL A 197 12.43 9.29 13.32
N SER A 198 12.38 9.66 14.60
CA SER A 198 12.70 8.77 15.72
C SER A 198 11.74 7.58 15.77
N GLU A 199 10.46 7.82 15.60
CA GLU A 199 9.45 6.77 15.52
C GLU A 199 9.71 5.85 14.34
N PHE A 200 9.92 6.40 13.15
CA PHE A 200 10.25 5.62 11.95
C PHE A 200 11.51 4.77 12.16
N MET A 201 12.57 5.35 12.71
CA MET A 201 13.82 4.62 12.96
C MET A 201 13.64 3.48 13.96
N SER A 202 12.76 3.62 14.94
CA SER A 202 12.46 2.55 15.89
C SER A 202 11.83 1.32 15.24
N TYR A 203 11.14 1.49 14.12
CA TYR A 203 10.59 0.36 13.33
C TYR A 203 11.61 -0.25 12.34
N VAL A 204 12.58 0.53 11.91
CA VAL A 204 13.52 0.16 10.85
C VAL A 204 14.84 -0.39 11.41
N MET A 205 15.17 -0.05 12.63
CA MET A 205 16.39 -0.48 13.34
C MET A 205 16.05 -1.42 14.49
#